data_38b27fad88b5d06c77978c8b3239335d
#
_entry.id   38b27fad88b5d06c77978c8b3239335d
#
_cell.length_a   1.000
_cell.length_b   1.000
_cell.length_c   1.000
_cell.angle_alpha   90.00
_cell.angle_beta   90.00
_cell.angle_gamma   90.00
#
_symmetry.space_group_name_H-M   'P 1'
#
loop_
_entity.id
_entity.type
_entity.pdbx_description
1 polymer ?
#
loop_
_entity_poly.entity_id
_entity_poly.type
_entity_poly.pdbx_seq_one_letter_code
_entity_poly.pdbx_strand_id
1 'polypeptide(L)'
;MIVVAIIALLAAIAIPNLLRASARSQATTCINNLRQIDTAIQQFSVEAKKHVGDVINFPDDLTPYIKLNRTGQIPACPANGSYSLATVGAYPSALCSIGTTVNPPHLQP
;
A
#
# COMPACT_ATOMS: atom_id res chain seq x y z
N MET A 1 35.04 -18.34 21.46
CA MET A 1 35.60 -16.97 21.27
C MET A 1 35.61 -16.59 19.80
N ILE A 2 36.26 -17.33 18.92
CA ILE A 2 36.31 -17.06 17.49
C ILE A 2 34.91 -17.14 16.84
N VAL A 3 34.10 -18.12 17.20
CA VAL A 3 32.75 -18.29 16.68
C VAL A 3 31.87 -17.06 17.01
N VAL A 4 31.96 -16.55 18.22
CA VAL A 4 31.21 -15.38 18.65
C VAL A 4 31.65 -14.13 17.86
N ALA A 5 32.95 -14.00 17.59
CA ALA A 5 33.47 -12.89 16.78
C ALA A 5 32.93 -12.90 15.34
N ILE A 6 32.85 -14.09 14.73
CA ILE A 6 32.33 -14.28 13.38
C ILE A 6 30.83 -13.91 13.34
N ILE A 7 30.05 -14.35 14.31
CA ILE A 7 28.62 -14.04 14.39
C ILE A 7 28.41 -12.52 14.52
N ALA A 8 29.23 -11.85 15.32
CA ALA A 8 29.14 -10.41 15.50
C ALA A 8 29.41 -9.65 14.20
N LEU A 9 30.41 -10.10 13.43
CA LEU A 9 30.73 -9.49 12.13
C LEU A 9 29.60 -9.67 11.12
N LEU A 10 29.02 -10.87 11.05
CA LEU A 10 27.90 -11.14 10.15
C LEU A 10 26.67 -10.31 10.53
N ALA A 11 26.38 -10.19 11.82
CA ALA A 11 25.26 -9.39 12.30
C ALA A 11 25.43 -7.91 11.95
N ALA A 12 26.63 -7.37 12.04
CA ALA A 12 26.92 -5.98 11.73
C ALA A 12 26.62 -5.64 10.25
N ILE A 13 26.78 -6.61 9.34
CA ILE A 13 26.47 -6.44 7.92
C ILE A 13 24.99 -6.66 7.63
N ALA A 14 24.39 -7.66 8.28
CA ALA A 14 23.01 -8.07 8.00
C ALA A 14 21.96 -7.06 8.47
N ILE A 15 22.16 -6.43 9.62
CA ILE A 15 21.16 -5.52 10.21
C ILE A 15 20.83 -4.32 9.30
N PRO A 16 21.80 -3.55 8.76
CA PRO A 16 21.48 -2.44 7.86
C PRO A 16 20.76 -2.87 6.59
N ASN A 17 21.15 -4.01 6.01
CA ASN A 17 20.50 -4.54 4.80
C ASN A 17 19.07 -4.97 5.07
N LEU A 18 18.80 -5.54 6.24
CA LEU A 18 17.46 -5.96 6.64
C LEU A 18 16.53 -4.75 6.76
N LEU A 19 16.99 -3.64 7.33
CA LEU A 19 16.18 -2.43 7.48
C LEU A 19 15.82 -1.83 6.12
N ARG A 20 16.75 -1.81 5.17
CA ARG A 20 16.49 -1.32 3.81
C ARG A 20 15.50 -2.23 3.08
N ALA A 21 15.67 -3.54 3.20
CA ALA A 21 14.78 -4.52 2.58
C ALA A 21 13.36 -4.41 3.16
N SER A 22 13.25 -4.20 4.47
CA SER A 22 11.96 -4.02 5.13
C SER A 22 11.25 -2.77 4.62
N ALA A 23 11.95 -1.63 4.49
CA ALA A 23 11.37 -0.40 3.98
C ALA A 23 10.86 -0.57 2.54
N ARG A 24 11.64 -1.23 1.69
CA ARG A 24 11.23 -1.52 0.31
C ARG A 24 10.03 -2.45 0.25
N SER A 25 9.99 -3.46 1.11
CA SER A 25 8.87 -4.39 1.20
C SER A 25 7.59 -3.66 1.59
N GLN A 26 7.66 -2.78 2.57
CA GLN A 26 6.52 -1.97 2.98
C GLN A 26 6.03 -1.06 1.86
N ALA A 27 6.95 -0.42 1.14
CA ALA A 27 6.61 0.43 0.01
C ALA A 27 5.94 -0.38 -1.09
N THR A 28 6.48 -1.54 -1.44
CA THR A 28 5.90 -2.41 -2.47
C THR A 28 4.51 -2.88 -2.08
N THR A 29 4.32 -3.27 -0.83
CA THR A 29 3.00 -3.71 -0.33
C THR A 29 1.99 -2.56 -0.40
N CYS A 30 2.37 -1.36 0.00
CA CYS A 30 1.51 -0.20 -0.07
C CYS A 30 1.11 0.12 -1.51
N ILE A 31 2.08 0.09 -2.44
CA ILE A 31 1.83 0.31 -3.87
C ILE A 31 0.87 -0.76 -4.42
N ASN A 32 1.06 -2.02 -4.06
CA ASN A 32 0.17 -3.10 -4.48
C ASN A 32 -1.24 -2.90 -3.94
N ASN A 33 -1.38 -2.46 -2.70
CA ASN A 33 -2.68 -2.14 -2.11
C ASN A 33 -3.36 -0.99 -2.86
N LEU A 34 -2.60 0.04 -3.25
CA LEU A 34 -3.13 1.14 -4.06
C LEU A 34 -3.62 0.65 -5.42
N ARG A 35 -2.89 -0.27 -6.06
CA ARG A 35 -3.31 -0.87 -7.34
C ARG A 35 -4.58 -1.69 -7.19
N GLN A 36 -4.72 -2.43 -6.09
CA GLN A 36 -5.95 -3.17 -5.81
C GLN A 36 -7.13 -2.23 -5.62
N ILE A 37 -6.94 -1.13 -4.93
CA ILE A 37 -7.96 -0.10 -4.76
C ILE A 37 -8.34 0.50 -6.12
N ASP A 38 -7.37 0.81 -6.96
CA ASP A 38 -7.62 1.33 -8.31
C ASP A 38 -8.44 0.36 -9.15
N THR A 39 -8.08 -0.92 -9.14
CA THR A 39 -8.83 -1.97 -9.84
C THR A 39 -10.27 -2.07 -9.32
N ALA A 40 -10.45 -1.98 -8.00
CA ALA A 40 -11.77 -2.00 -7.38
C ALA A 40 -12.61 -0.79 -7.81
N ILE A 41 -11.99 0.38 -7.92
CA ILE A 41 -12.66 1.58 -8.42
C ILE A 41 -13.16 1.38 -9.84
N GLN A 42 -12.35 0.78 -10.70
CA GLN A 42 -12.74 0.49 -12.07
C GLN A 42 -13.92 -0.48 -12.13
N GLN A 43 -13.88 -1.56 -11.35
CA GLN A 43 -14.98 -2.50 -11.27
C GLN A 43 -16.25 -1.85 -10.74
N PHE A 44 -16.13 -1.07 -9.68
CA PHE A 44 -17.25 -0.34 -9.11
C PHE A 44 -17.87 0.61 -10.11
N SER A 45 -17.06 1.35 -10.86
CA SER A 45 -17.56 2.30 -11.84
C SER A 45 -18.35 1.62 -12.95
N VAL A 46 -17.92 0.42 -13.38
CA VAL A 46 -18.62 -0.34 -14.40
C VAL A 46 -19.93 -0.91 -13.87
N GLU A 47 -19.91 -1.55 -12.70
CA GLU A 47 -21.10 -2.21 -12.15
C GLU A 47 -22.16 -1.22 -11.66
N ALA A 48 -21.72 -0.12 -11.05
CA ALA A 48 -22.62 0.93 -10.56
C ALA A 48 -22.94 1.98 -11.62
N LYS A 49 -22.42 1.81 -12.85
CA LYS A 49 -22.61 2.75 -13.98
C LYS A 49 -22.20 4.17 -13.61
N LYS A 50 -21.09 4.31 -12.91
CA LYS A 50 -20.55 5.61 -12.53
C LYS A 50 -19.78 6.24 -13.70
N HIS A 51 -19.75 7.55 -13.71
CA HIS A 51 -19.04 8.33 -14.73
C HIS A 51 -17.79 8.98 -14.16
N VAL A 52 -16.93 9.45 -15.03
CA VAL A 52 -15.74 10.20 -14.64
C VAL A 52 -16.17 11.43 -13.83
N GLY A 53 -15.56 11.60 -12.67
CA GLY A 53 -15.86 12.70 -11.75
C GLY A 53 -16.85 12.35 -10.64
N ASP A 54 -17.48 11.17 -10.67
CA ASP A 54 -18.40 10.75 -9.63
C ASP A 54 -17.65 10.46 -8.33
N VAL A 55 -18.29 10.76 -7.19
CA VAL A 55 -17.71 10.57 -5.86
C VAL A 55 -17.79 9.10 -5.46
N ILE A 56 -16.75 8.62 -4.78
CA ILE A 56 -16.67 7.26 -4.26
C ILE A 56 -16.66 7.32 -2.73
N ASN A 57 -17.57 6.56 -2.09
CA ASN A 57 -17.62 6.44 -0.63
C ASN A 57 -16.66 5.32 -0.17
N PHE A 58 -15.47 5.70 0.26
CA PHE A 58 -14.47 4.76 0.77
C PHE A 58 -14.65 4.58 2.28
N PRO A 59 -14.56 3.37 2.82
CA PRO A 59 -14.30 2.10 2.10
C PRO A 59 -15.54 1.35 1.63
N ASP A 60 -16.74 1.83 1.91
CA ASP A 60 -17.98 1.06 1.79
C ASP A 60 -18.26 0.61 0.36
N ASP A 61 -18.08 1.52 -0.61
CA ASP A 61 -18.36 1.21 -2.02
C ASP A 61 -17.38 0.19 -2.60
N LEU A 62 -16.17 0.13 -2.08
CA LEU A 62 -15.12 -0.74 -2.62
C LEU A 62 -15.00 -2.08 -1.88
N THR A 63 -15.58 -2.20 -0.69
CA THR A 63 -15.47 -3.41 0.11
C THR A 63 -15.83 -4.70 -0.64
N PRO A 64 -16.91 -4.75 -1.46
CA PRO A 64 -17.24 -5.95 -2.21
C PRO A 64 -16.25 -6.32 -3.32
N TYR A 65 -15.41 -5.39 -3.75
CA TYR A 65 -14.52 -5.55 -4.90
C TYR A 65 -13.06 -5.76 -4.53
N ILE A 66 -12.70 -5.62 -3.26
CA ILE A 66 -11.32 -5.75 -2.77
C ILE A 66 -11.23 -6.97 -1.85
N LYS A 67 -10.11 -7.69 -1.98
CA LYS A 67 -9.81 -8.78 -1.06
C LYS A 67 -9.55 -8.21 0.33
N LEU A 68 -10.40 -8.54 1.28
CA LEU A 68 -10.30 -8.07 2.65
C LEU A 68 -9.28 -8.88 3.44
N ASN A 69 -8.73 -8.26 4.48
CA ASN A 69 -7.85 -8.95 5.42
C ASN A 69 -8.67 -9.86 6.37
N ARG A 70 -7.99 -10.49 7.32
CA ARG A 70 -8.64 -11.42 8.26
C ARG A 70 -9.72 -10.76 9.12
N THR A 71 -9.64 -9.46 9.32
CA THR A 71 -10.61 -8.70 10.12
C THR A 71 -11.78 -8.17 9.29
N GLY A 72 -11.83 -8.49 8.00
CA GLY A 72 -12.87 -8.02 7.09
C GLY A 72 -12.72 -6.58 6.64
N GLN A 73 -11.53 -6.03 6.74
CA GLN A 73 -11.23 -4.66 6.36
C GLN A 73 -10.28 -4.61 5.16
N ILE A 74 -10.27 -3.49 4.45
CA ILE A 74 -9.32 -3.26 3.38
C ILE A 74 -7.90 -3.20 3.97
N PRO A 75 -6.92 -3.90 3.36
CA PRO A 75 -5.54 -3.88 3.87
C PRO A 75 -4.99 -2.46 3.95
N ALA A 76 -4.42 -2.11 5.09
CA ALA A 76 -3.82 -0.80 5.31
C ALA A 76 -2.35 -0.79 4.92
N CYS A 77 -1.78 0.42 4.81
CA CYS A 77 -0.35 0.57 4.56
C CYS A 77 0.46 -0.01 5.73
N PRO A 78 1.45 -0.89 5.47
CA PRO A 78 2.26 -1.48 6.55
C PRO A 78 3.05 -0.46 7.37
N ALA A 79 3.29 0.73 6.81
CA ALA A 79 4.02 1.81 7.49
C ALA A 79 3.06 2.78 8.22
N ASN A 80 1.85 2.34 8.55
CA ASN A 80 0.83 3.10 9.28
C ASN A 80 0.23 4.27 8.47
N GLY A 81 0.31 4.20 7.12
CA GLY A 81 -0.35 5.18 6.27
C GLY A 81 -1.84 4.89 6.13
N SER A 82 -2.60 5.90 5.78
CA SER A 82 -4.03 5.77 5.46
C SER A 82 -4.24 6.03 3.97
N TYR A 83 -5.21 5.34 3.38
CA TYR A 83 -5.56 5.54 1.98
C TYR A 83 -6.68 6.56 1.85
N SER A 84 -6.58 7.40 0.82
CA SER A 84 -7.64 8.33 0.43
C SER A 84 -7.92 8.14 -1.05
N LEU A 85 -9.18 8.34 -1.44
CA LEU A 85 -9.60 8.17 -2.82
C LEU A 85 -9.98 9.51 -3.43
N ALA A 86 -9.69 9.62 -4.72
CA ALA A 86 -10.21 10.69 -5.56
C ALA A 86 -11.55 10.29 -6.19
N THR A 87 -12.02 11.05 -7.15
CA THR A 87 -13.23 10.71 -7.90
C THR A 87 -12.92 9.67 -8.99
N VAL A 88 -13.96 9.08 -9.57
CA VAL A 88 -13.82 8.13 -10.67
C VAL A 88 -13.09 8.81 -11.83
N GLY A 89 -12.10 8.11 -12.38
CA GLY A 89 -11.31 8.61 -13.50
C GLY A 89 -10.17 9.55 -13.14
N ALA A 90 -10.04 9.93 -11.87
CA ALA A 90 -8.90 10.75 -11.43
C ALA A 90 -7.61 9.93 -11.40
N TYR A 91 -6.48 10.60 -11.60
CA TYR A 91 -5.18 9.97 -11.50
C TYR A 91 -4.24 10.83 -10.65
N PRO A 92 -3.60 10.28 -9.64
CA PRO A 92 -3.83 8.92 -9.14
C PRO A 92 -5.20 8.77 -8.49
N SER A 93 -5.82 7.62 -8.68
CA SER A 93 -7.16 7.35 -8.16
C SER A 93 -7.18 7.14 -6.66
N ALA A 94 -6.07 6.69 -6.08
CA ALA A 94 -5.92 6.46 -4.66
C ALA A 94 -4.54 6.94 -4.20
N LEU A 95 -4.48 7.47 -3.00
CA LEU A 95 -3.25 7.99 -2.41
C LEU A 95 -3.05 7.43 -1.00
N CYS A 96 -1.78 7.20 -0.65
CA CYS A 96 -1.38 6.89 0.71
C CYS A 96 -0.99 8.18 1.43
N SER A 97 -1.42 8.35 2.69
CA SER A 97 -1.18 9.58 3.46
C SER A 97 0.32 9.87 3.66
N ILE A 98 1.16 8.83 3.64
CA ILE A 98 2.61 8.97 3.81
C ILE A 98 3.36 8.72 2.50
N GLY A 99 2.66 8.82 1.35
CA GLY A 99 3.24 8.46 0.05
C GLY A 99 4.52 9.21 -0.29
N THR A 100 4.61 10.48 0.09
CA THR A 100 5.78 11.31 -0.22
C THR A 100 6.70 11.55 0.96
N THR A 101 6.30 11.14 2.18
CA THR A 101 7.05 11.44 3.41
C THR A 101 8.04 10.36 3.79
N VAL A 102 7.98 9.19 3.14
CA VAL A 102 8.86 8.05 3.42
C VAL A 102 9.75 7.76 2.24
N ASN A 103 10.86 7.07 2.49
CA ASN A 103 11.79 6.64 1.47
C ASN A 103 11.97 5.12 1.58
N PRO A 104 11.66 4.31 0.54
CA PRO A 104 11.14 4.76 -0.78
C PRO A 104 9.68 5.24 -0.71
N PRO A 105 9.23 6.07 -1.66
CA PRO A 105 7.87 6.60 -1.64
C PRO A 105 6.81 5.53 -1.86
N HIS A 106 5.65 5.71 -1.24
CA HIS A 106 4.48 4.83 -1.36
C HIS A 106 3.49 5.43 -2.36
N LEU A 107 3.92 5.60 -3.60
CA LEU A 107 3.12 6.23 -4.65
C LEU A 107 2.83 5.23 -5.77
N GLN A 108 1.64 5.34 -6.36
CA GLN A 108 1.32 4.63 -7.60
C GLN A 108 2.22 5.13 -8.73
N PRO A 109 2.77 4.21 -9.51
CA PRO A 109 3.53 4.61 -10.69
C PRO A 109 2.67 5.21 -11.78
#